data_5594e8c5e23b3941519cf67b3019729d
#
_entry.id   5594e8c5e23b3941519cf67b3019729d
#
_cell.length_a   1.000
_cell.length_b   1.000
_cell.length_c   1.000
_cell.angle_alpha   90.00
_cell.angle_beta   90.00
_cell.angle_gamma   90.00
#
_symmetry.space_group_name_H-M   'P 1'
#
loop_
_entity.id
_entity.type
_entity.pdbx_description
1 polymer ?
#
loop_
_entity_poly.entity_id
_entity_poly.type
_entity_poly.pdbx_seq_one_letter_code
_entity_poly.pdbx_strand_id
1 'polypeptide(L)'
;GIPQGSPISGMLANLYMLEVDKQIHDLVEQYHGFYMRYSDDFIVIVPDEPNNNALNVFSEVRAFIASAPRLKLEPSKTQYFHYKEEKVENIGKAIDKGADDSKKFINFLGFSFNGTKVFIRSKTTAKYYYRMHRKAKNIAKTGGYTRKGNHINLSGLYTLYSEHGAKSKRGNYFTYIEHAEEEYGQDEEIRHDL
;
A
#
# COMPACT_ATOMS: atom_id res chain seq x y z
N GLY A 1 -10.94 12.02 18.80
CA GLY A 1 -10.19 11.55 17.62
C GLY A 1 -10.61 12.28 16.36
N ILE A 2 -9.86 12.13 15.30
CA ILE A 2 -10.22 12.73 13.99
C ILE A 2 -11.41 11.92 13.42
N PRO A 3 -12.52 12.57 13.03
CA PRO A 3 -13.69 11.87 12.53
C PRO A 3 -13.38 11.20 11.18
N GLN A 4 -13.78 9.94 10.99
CA GLN A 4 -13.60 9.24 9.73
C GLN A 4 -14.65 9.67 8.69
N GLY A 5 -14.21 9.83 7.42
CA GLY A 5 -15.10 10.15 6.30
C GLY A 5 -15.41 11.65 6.12
N SER A 6 -14.87 12.55 6.94
CA SER A 6 -14.95 13.98 6.71
C SER A 6 -13.89 14.42 5.69
N PRO A 7 -14.18 15.36 4.76
CA PRO A 7 -13.18 15.89 3.81
C PRO A 7 -11.94 16.49 4.49
N ILE A 8 -12.08 17.04 5.68
CA ILE A 8 -10.97 17.66 6.44
C ILE A 8 -10.09 16.64 7.17
N SER A 9 -10.55 15.38 7.31
CA SER A 9 -9.87 14.38 8.13
C SER A 9 -8.44 14.08 7.66
N GLY A 10 -8.21 14.04 6.35
CA GLY A 10 -6.88 13.83 5.77
C GLY A 10 -5.92 14.97 6.11
N MET A 11 -6.39 16.21 6.03
CA MET A 11 -5.60 17.39 6.39
C MET A 11 -5.25 17.39 7.89
N LEU A 12 -6.23 17.10 8.74
CA LEU A 12 -5.99 17.01 10.20
C LEU A 12 -5.04 15.86 10.56
N ALA A 13 -5.13 14.72 9.88
CA ALA A 13 -4.21 13.61 10.08
C ALA A 13 -2.77 13.99 9.68
N ASN A 14 -2.59 14.68 8.55
CA ASN A 14 -1.27 15.16 8.13
C ASN A 14 -0.71 16.21 9.11
N LEU A 15 -1.53 17.14 9.57
CA LEU A 15 -1.11 18.13 10.58
C LEU A 15 -0.70 17.45 11.90
N TYR A 16 -1.46 16.42 12.32
CA TYR A 16 -1.15 15.66 13.52
C TYR A 16 0.18 14.89 13.41
N MET A 17 0.52 14.41 12.23
CA MET A 17 1.76 13.67 11.99
C MET A 17 2.98 14.54 11.72
N LEU A 18 2.81 15.85 11.50
CA LEU A 18 3.85 16.75 11.01
C LEU A 18 5.13 16.73 11.84
N GLU A 19 5.00 16.75 13.17
CA GLU A 19 6.15 16.74 14.07
C GLU A 19 6.87 15.38 14.06
N VAL A 20 6.11 14.30 14.05
CA VAL A 20 6.66 12.93 13.96
C VAL A 20 7.33 12.70 12.61
N ASP A 21 6.68 13.14 11.52
CA ASP A 21 7.26 13.06 10.17
C ASP A 21 8.59 13.80 10.10
N LYS A 22 8.66 15.01 10.70
CA LYS A 22 9.89 15.80 10.73
C LYS A 22 11.00 15.08 11.52
N GLN A 23 10.70 14.58 12.71
CA GLN A 23 11.68 13.86 13.52
C GLN A 23 12.22 12.62 12.82
N ILE A 24 11.34 11.85 12.16
CA ILE A 24 11.75 10.66 11.40
C ILE A 24 12.58 11.07 10.18
N HIS A 25 12.16 12.08 9.45
CA HIS A 25 12.88 12.58 8.28
C HIS A 25 14.29 13.04 8.65
N ASP A 26 14.41 13.91 9.67
CA ASP A 26 15.68 14.47 10.12
C ASP A 26 16.63 13.37 10.63
N LEU A 27 16.11 12.34 11.30
CA LEU A 27 16.88 11.18 11.71
C LEU A 27 17.37 10.38 10.48
N VAL A 28 16.47 10.02 9.58
CA VAL A 28 16.78 9.17 8.43
C VAL A 28 17.75 9.85 7.48
N GLU A 29 17.66 11.17 7.31
CA GLU A 29 18.58 11.97 6.50
C GLU A 29 20.03 11.91 7.03
N GLN A 30 20.24 11.89 8.36
CA GLN A 30 21.57 11.71 8.97
C GLN A 30 22.25 10.40 8.57
N TYR A 31 21.45 9.38 8.25
CA TYR A 31 21.92 8.07 7.78
C TYR A 31 21.86 7.90 6.26
N HIS A 32 21.71 9.01 5.52
CA HIS A 32 21.55 8.98 4.05
C HIS A 32 20.43 8.04 3.58
N GLY A 33 19.40 7.92 4.39
CA GLY A 33 18.25 7.05 4.15
C GLY A 33 17.10 7.76 3.43
N PHE A 34 15.97 7.08 3.35
CA PHE A 34 14.75 7.58 2.73
C PHE A 34 13.55 7.34 3.65
N TYR A 35 12.70 8.36 3.80
CA TYR A 35 11.43 8.29 4.51
C TYR A 35 10.29 8.77 3.62
N MET A 36 9.20 8.01 3.59
CA MET A 36 7.96 8.41 2.95
C MET A 36 6.76 7.90 3.74
N ARG A 37 5.74 8.74 3.89
CA ARG A 37 4.45 8.37 4.47
C ARG A 37 3.30 8.69 3.52
N TYR A 38 2.36 7.77 3.45
CA TYR A 38 1.08 7.96 2.78
C TYR A 38 -0.05 7.57 3.75
N SER A 39 -0.77 8.55 4.26
CA SER A 39 -1.81 8.37 5.29
C SER A 39 -1.25 7.72 6.56
N ASP A 40 -1.66 6.51 6.88
CA ASP A 40 -1.23 5.68 8.01
C ASP A 40 -0.10 4.69 7.66
N ASP A 41 0.19 4.50 6.39
CA ASP A 41 1.29 3.66 5.92
C ASP A 41 2.57 4.49 5.74
N PHE A 42 3.72 4.01 6.22
CA PHE A 42 5.01 4.64 5.97
C PHE A 42 6.10 3.60 5.68
N ILE A 43 7.16 4.06 5.04
CA ILE A 43 8.37 3.29 4.77
C ILE A 43 9.59 4.09 5.19
N VAL A 44 10.55 3.41 5.82
CA VAL A 44 11.88 3.93 6.16
C VAL A 44 12.90 3.00 5.53
N ILE A 45 13.84 3.55 4.78
CA ILE A 45 14.94 2.81 4.16
C ILE A 45 16.22 3.46 4.63
N VAL A 46 17.14 2.67 5.17
CA VAL A 46 18.46 3.12 5.57
C VAL A 46 19.52 2.19 4.99
N PRO A 47 20.67 2.71 4.55
CA PRO A 47 21.79 1.90 4.10
C PRO A 47 22.29 0.99 5.22
N ASP A 48 22.60 -0.26 4.89
CA ASP A 48 23.25 -1.21 5.80
C ASP A 48 24.77 -1.09 5.66
N GLU A 49 25.34 -0.10 6.32
CA GLU A 49 26.77 0.15 6.35
C GLU A 49 27.38 -0.27 7.69
N PRO A 50 28.66 -0.68 7.70
CA PRO A 50 29.33 -1.15 8.93
C PRO A 50 29.27 -0.15 10.11
N ASN A 51 29.17 1.15 9.81
CA ASN A 51 29.08 2.22 10.80
C ASN A 51 27.64 2.68 11.07
N ASN A 52 26.67 2.20 10.31
CA ASN A 52 25.25 2.53 10.44
C ASN A 52 24.54 1.41 11.19
N ASN A 53 24.17 1.68 12.44
CA ASN A 53 23.34 0.74 13.16
C ASN A 53 21.86 0.95 12.78
N ALA A 54 21.42 0.33 11.67
CA ALA A 54 20.04 0.40 11.19
C ALA A 54 19.01 0.01 12.27
N LEU A 55 19.38 -0.86 13.20
CA LEU A 55 18.52 -1.26 14.33
C LEU A 55 18.26 -0.09 15.28
N ASN A 56 19.27 0.78 15.49
CA ASN A 56 19.09 1.98 16.30
C ASN A 56 18.10 2.94 15.63
N VAL A 57 18.21 3.15 14.31
CA VAL A 57 17.28 4.01 13.56
C VAL A 57 15.84 3.50 13.74
N PHE A 58 15.60 2.21 13.57
CA PHE A 58 14.26 1.64 13.75
C PHE A 58 13.75 1.79 15.20
N SER A 59 14.66 1.69 16.17
CA SER A 59 14.33 1.88 17.59
C SER A 59 13.91 3.32 17.88
N GLU A 60 14.65 4.31 17.35
CA GLU A 60 14.35 5.73 17.48
C GLU A 60 13.05 6.12 16.75
N VAL A 61 12.83 5.62 15.53
CA VAL A 61 11.56 5.81 14.80
C VAL A 61 10.37 5.31 15.63
N ARG A 62 10.50 4.14 16.26
CA ARG A 62 9.46 3.62 17.16
C ARG A 62 9.25 4.53 18.37
N ALA A 63 10.32 5.07 18.93
CA ALA A 63 10.23 6.01 20.07
C ALA A 63 9.54 7.32 19.68
N PHE A 64 9.85 7.90 18.50
CA PHE A 64 9.16 9.10 18.01
C PHE A 64 7.66 8.86 17.82
N ILE A 65 7.28 7.73 17.23
CA ILE A 65 5.86 7.38 17.05
C ILE A 65 5.19 7.18 18.42
N ALA A 66 5.84 6.52 19.36
CA ALA A 66 5.30 6.28 20.69
C ALA A 66 5.20 7.56 21.55
N SER A 67 6.00 8.59 21.25
CA SER A 67 5.94 9.90 21.94
C SER A 67 4.70 10.71 21.55
N ALA A 68 4.16 10.49 20.36
CA ALA A 68 2.95 11.18 19.93
C ALA A 68 1.70 10.63 20.65
N PRO A 69 0.82 11.50 21.20
CA PRO A 69 -0.34 11.07 21.95
C PRO A 69 -1.25 10.14 21.15
N ARG A 70 -1.57 8.97 21.70
CA ARG A 70 -2.50 7.99 21.10
C ARG A 70 -2.05 7.38 19.75
N LEU A 71 -0.82 7.62 19.32
CA LEU A 71 -0.24 6.96 18.16
C LEU A 71 0.45 5.67 18.61
N LYS A 72 0.22 4.59 17.86
CA LYS A 72 0.84 3.29 18.14
C LYS A 72 1.14 2.58 16.84
N LEU A 73 2.33 2.00 16.74
CA LEU A 73 2.62 1.00 15.72
C LEU A 73 1.91 -0.30 16.08
N GLU A 74 1.31 -0.92 15.08
CA GLU A 74 0.75 -2.26 15.22
C GLU A 74 1.84 -3.29 14.88
N PRO A 75 2.39 -4.00 15.89
CA PRO A 75 3.52 -4.91 15.66
C PRO A 75 3.24 -5.97 14.60
N SER A 76 2.03 -6.53 14.59
CA SER A 76 1.60 -7.56 13.64
C SER A 76 1.52 -7.06 12.18
N LYS A 77 1.57 -5.75 11.95
CA LYS A 77 1.58 -5.13 10.62
C LYS A 77 2.93 -4.53 10.27
N THR A 78 3.79 -4.33 11.27
CA THR A 78 5.13 -3.79 11.08
C THR A 78 6.03 -4.87 10.48
N GLN A 79 6.76 -4.52 9.45
CA GLN A 79 7.63 -5.43 8.72
C GLN A 79 9.02 -4.85 8.65
N TYR A 80 10.04 -5.69 8.81
CA TYR A 80 11.43 -5.32 8.70
C TYR A 80 12.11 -6.22 7.68
N PHE A 81 12.76 -5.60 6.72
CA PHE A 81 13.42 -6.31 5.64
C PHE A 81 14.88 -5.88 5.54
N HIS A 82 15.73 -6.83 5.24
CA HIS A 82 17.09 -6.62 4.77
C HIS A 82 17.13 -6.84 3.26
N TYR A 83 17.69 -5.88 2.53
CA TYR A 83 17.88 -5.95 1.08
C TYR A 83 19.36 -6.01 0.76
N LYS A 84 19.77 -7.08 0.11
CA LYS A 84 21.15 -7.27 -0.34
C LYS A 84 21.20 -8.16 -1.58
N GLU A 85 22.02 -7.79 -2.57
CA GLU A 85 22.26 -8.60 -3.78
C GLU A 85 20.94 -9.04 -4.44
N GLU A 86 20.03 -8.08 -4.67
CA GLU A 86 18.71 -8.32 -5.29
C GLU A 86 17.79 -9.29 -4.51
N LYS A 87 18.07 -9.51 -3.24
CA LYS A 87 17.27 -10.35 -2.36
C LYS A 87 16.67 -9.54 -1.22
N VAL A 88 15.45 -9.87 -0.91
CA VAL A 88 14.70 -9.32 0.24
C VAL A 88 14.53 -10.42 1.27
N GLU A 89 15.05 -10.19 2.46
CA GLU A 89 14.92 -11.10 3.60
C GLU A 89 14.10 -10.43 4.70
N ASN A 90 13.10 -11.13 5.22
CA ASN A 90 12.32 -10.63 6.35
C ASN A 90 13.08 -10.94 7.66
N ILE A 91 13.51 -9.89 8.34
CA ILE A 91 14.26 -9.95 9.60
C ILE A 91 13.38 -9.55 10.81
N GLY A 92 12.06 -9.48 10.62
CA GLY A 92 11.13 -8.93 11.61
C GLY A 92 11.27 -9.53 12.99
N LYS A 93 11.28 -10.87 13.11
CA LYS A 93 11.41 -11.55 14.42
C LYS A 93 12.74 -11.31 15.12
N ALA A 94 13.81 -11.02 14.38
CA ALA A 94 15.10 -10.67 14.97
C ALA A 94 15.06 -9.29 15.65
N ILE A 95 14.21 -8.38 15.16
CA ILE A 95 14.09 -7.01 15.66
C ILE A 95 12.95 -6.89 16.69
N ASP A 96 11.80 -7.45 16.38
CA ASP A 96 10.61 -7.38 17.22
C ASP A 96 9.86 -8.71 17.20
N LYS A 97 9.75 -9.37 18.36
CA LYS A 97 9.05 -10.67 18.48
C LYS A 97 7.59 -10.63 18.03
N GLY A 98 6.97 -9.45 18.03
CA GLY A 98 5.59 -9.24 17.56
C GLY A 98 5.48 -8.94 16.07
N ALA A 99 6.58 -8.73 15.35
CA ALA A 99 6.57 -8.40 13.93
C ALA A 99 6.11 -9.58 13.06
N ASP A 100 5.51 -9.24 11.91
CA ASP A 100 5.07 -10.23 10.92
C ASP A 100 6.27 -10.70 10.08
N ASP A 101 6.68 -11.95 10.25
CA ASP A 101 7.73 -12.62 9.46
C ASP A 101 7.17 -13.49 8.33
N SER A 102 5.87 -13.56 8.19
CA SER A 102 5.23 -14.38 7.14
C SER A 102 5.38 -13.80 5.73
N LYS A 103 5.70 -12.51 5.61
CA LYS A 103 5.83 -11.82 4.34
C LYS A 103 7.21 -12.05 3.74
N LYS A 104 7.20 -12.46 2.47
CA LYS A 104 8.42 -12.67 1.67
C LYS A 104 8.81 -11.44 0.84
N PHE A 105 7.87 -10.52 0.65
CA PHE A 105 8.01 -9.34 -0.21
C PHE A 105 7.71 -8.07 0.55
N ILE A 106 8.38 -6.98 0.20
CA ILE A 106 8.04 -5.65 0.70
C ILE A 106 6.72 -5.23 0.06
N ASN A 107 5.71 -4.95 0.88
CA ASN A 107 4.39 -4.54 0.41
C ASN A 107 4.13 -3.09 0.81
N PHE A 108 3.98 -2.20 -0.17
CA PHE A 108 3.71 -0.80 0.06
C PHE A 108 2.76 -0.24 -1.01
N LEU A 109 1.75 0.52 -0.59
CA LEU A 109 0.76 1.23 -1.44
C LEU A 109 0.12 0.39 -2.57
N GLY A 110 -0.08 -0.90 -2.33
CA GLY A 110 -0.72 -1.79 -3.30
C GLY A 110 0.24 -2.53 -4.22
N PHE A 111 1.53 -2.27 -4.08
CA PHE A 111 2.61 -2.97 -4.78
C PHE A 111 3.35 -3.93 -3.86
N SER A 112 4.06 -4.86 -4.48
CA SER A 112 4.98 -5.79 -3.85
C SER A 112 6.32 -5.74 -4.57
N PHE A 113 7.42 -5.79 -3.81
CA PHE A 113 8.79 -5.83 -4.32
C PHE A 113 9.48 -7.09 -3.81
N ASN A 114 10.07 -7.87 -4.71
CA ASN A 114 10.71 -9.14 -4.38
C ASN A 114 12.25 -9.07 -4.29
N GLY A 115 12.83 -7.90 -4.54
CA GLY A 115 14.26 -7.66 -4.58
C GLY A 115 14.77 -7.30 -5.98
N THR A 116 14.09 -7.73 -7.02
CA THR A 116 14.44 -7.42 -8.42
C THR A 116 13.33 -6.68 -9.16
N LYS A 117 12.08 -7.05 -8.88
CA LYS A 117 10.90 -6.57 -9.62
C LYS A 117 9.83 -6.03 -8.70
N VAL A 118 9.09 -5.03 -9.20
CA VAL A 118 7.86 -4.52 -8.60
C VAL A 118 6.68 -5.13 -9.33
N PHE A 119 5.68 -5.60 -8.59
CA PHE A 119 4.44 -6.16 -9.14
C PHE A 119 3.22 -5.72 -8.32
N ILE A 120 2.05 -5.83 -8.92
CA ILE A 120 0.80 -5.49 -8.24
C ILE A 120 0.53 -6.55 -7.16
N ARG A 121 0.24 -6.09 -5.96
CA ARG A 121 -0.04 -6.97 -4.83
C ARG A 121 -1.24 -7.87 -5.12
N SER A 122 -1.09 -9.19 -5.01
CA SER A 122 -2.14 -10.19 -5.29
C SER A 122 -3.47 -9.91 -4.57
N LYS A 123 -3.42 -9.29 -3.38
CA LYS A 123 -4.64 -8.85 -2.66
C LYS A 123 -5.40 -7.75 -3.42
N THR A 124 -4.71 -6.89 -4.18
CA THR A 124 -5.32 -5.81 -4.97
C THR A 124 -6.07 -6.41 -6.15
N THR A 125 -5.43 -7.33 -6.89
CA THR A 125 -6.00 -8.10 -7.99
C THR A 125 -7.19 -8.95 -7.53
N ALA A 126 -7.01 -9.71 -6.44
CA ALA A 126 -8.09 -10.52 -5.87
C ALA A 126 -9.32 -9.68 -5.45
N LYS A 127 -9.10 -8.48 -4.89
CA LYS A 127 -10.17 -7.55 -4.51
C LYS A 127 -10.94 -7.02 -5.72
N TYR A 128 -10.24 -6.79 -6.83
CA TYR A 128 -10.86 -6.39 -8.10
C TYR A 128 -11.79 -7.51 -8.60
N TYR A 129 -11.30 -8.74 -8.77
CA TYR A 129 -12.10 -9.88 -9.22
C TYR A 129 -13.26 -10.18 -8.28
N TYR A 130 -13.04 -10.15 -6.98
CA TYR A 130 -14.12 -10.36 -6.00
C TYR A 130 -15.25 -9.34 -6.15
N ARG A 131 -14.91 -8.06 -6.33
CA ARG A 131 -15.90 -6.99 -6.52
C ARG A 131 -16.67 -7.18 -7.83
N MET A 132 -15.98 -7.53 -8.91
CA MET A 132 -16.58 -7.80 -10.23
C MET A 132 -17.56 -8.97 -10.12
N HIS A 133 -17.13 -10.11 -9.63
CA HIS A 133 -17.97 -11.30 -9.46
C HIS A 133 -19.17 -11.05 -8.55
N ARG A 134 -18.96 -10.38 -7.43
CA ARG A 134 -20.06 -10.04 -6.51
C ARG A 134 -21.10 -9.17 -7.19
N LYS A 135 -20.70 -8.21 -8.01
CA LYS A 135 -21.61 -7.33 -8.72
C LYS A 135 -22.36 -8.07 -9.83
N ALA A 136 -21.66 -8.88 -10.62
CA ALA A 136 -22.26 -9.73 -11.64
C ALA A 136 -23.28 -10.71 -11.03
N LYS A 137 -22.92 -11.40 -9.94
CA LYS A 137 -23.82 -12.33 -9.22
C LYS A 137 -25.07 -11.63 -8.67
N ASN A 138 -24.93 -10.39 -8.18
CA ASN A 138 -26.09 -9.62 -7.70
C ASN A 138 -27.02 -9.24 -8.83
N ILE A 139 -26.49 -8.84 -10.00
CA ILE A 139 -27.29 -8.53 -11.20
C ILE A 139 -28.02 -9.78 -11.67
N ALA A 140 -27.35 -10.92 -11.76
CA ALA A 140 -27.97 -12.17 -12.14
C ALA A 140 -29.11 -12.59 -11.20
N LYS A 141 -28.91 -12.44 -9.87
CA LYS A 141 -29.95 -12.75 -8.87
C LYS A 141 -31.21 -11.88 -8.98
N THR A 142 -31.06 -10.63 -9.44
CA THR A 142 -32.18 -9.69 -9.57
C THR A 142 -32.79 -9.69 -10.97
N GLY A 143 -32.35 -10.61 -11.84
CA GLY A 143 -32.83 -10.66 -13.24
C GLY A 143 -32.49 -9.40 -14.03
N GLY A 144 -31.48 -8.64 -13.62
CA GLY A 144 -31.09 -7.39 -14.27
C GLY A 144 -31.87 -6.16 -13.83
N TYR A 145 -32.62 -6.24 -12.72
CA TYR A 145 -33.41 -5.13 -12.22
C TYR A 145 -32.90 -4.59 -10.87
N THR A 146 -33.08 -3.28 -10.65
CA THR A 146 -32.85 -2.64 -9.34
C THR A 146 -34.01 -2.96 -8.39
N ARG A 147 -33.83 -2.68 -7.07
CA ARG A 147 -34.93 -2.77 -6.10
C ARG A 147 -36.15 -1.90 -6.45
N LYS A 148 -35.96 -0.85 -7.24
CA LYS A 148 -37.02 0.06 -7.72
C LYS A 148 -37.66 -0.41 -9.03
N GLY A 149 -37.33 -1.58 -9.53
CA GLY A 149 -37.85 -2.14 -10.79
C GLY A 149 -37.25 -1.57 -12.07
N ASN A 150 -36.22 -0.72 -11.98
CA ASN A 150 -35.55 -0.17 -13.16
C ASN A 150 -34.50 -1.16 -13.68
N HIS A 151 -34.34 -1.24 -15.00
CA HIS A 151 -33.30 -2.07 -15.64
C HIS A 151 -31.90 -1.58 -15.25
N ILE A 152 -31.00 -2.50 -14.89
CA ILE A 152 -29.62 -2.17 -14.55
C ILE A 152 -28.85 -1.89 -15.83
N ASN A 153 -28.25 -0.72 -15.93
CA ASN A 153 -27.40 -0.37 -17.05
C ASN A 153 -26.08 -1.15 -17.00
N LEU A 154 -25.91 -2.13 -17.88
CA LEU A 154 -24.71 -2.96 -17.98
C LEU A 154 -23.48 -2.19 -18.51
N SER A 155 -23.67 -1.10 -19.24
CA SER A 155 -22.56 -0.28 -19.73
C SER A 155 -21.69 0.26 -18.59
N GLY A 156 -22.29 0.61 -17.45
CA GLY A 156 -21.57 0.99 -16.25
C GLY A 156 -20.74 -0.16 -15.63
N LEU A 157 -21.15 -1.40 -15.85
CA LEU A 157 -20.38 -2.57 -15.43
C LEU A 157 -19.13 -2.74 -16.30
N TYR A 158 -19.30 -2.64 -17.62
CA TYR A 158 -18.18 -2.69 -18.57
C TYR A 158 -17.17 -1.57 -18.30
N THR A 159 -17.63 -0.33 -18.10
CA THR A 159 -16.74 0.79 -17.76
C THR A 159 -15.94 0.54 -16.47
N LEU A 160 -16.53 -0.12 -15.48
CA LEU A 160 -15.83 -0.36 -14.19
C LEU A 160 -14.88 -1.55 -14.24
N TYR A 161 -15.16 -2.57 -15.06
CA TYR A 161 -14.50 -3.88 -14.99
C TYR A 161 -13.99 -4.40 -16.34
N SER A 162 -13.75 -3.53 -17.32
CA SER A 162 -13.11 -3.93 -18.58
C SER A 162 -12.16 -2.83 -19.08
N GLU A 163 -11.36 -3.16 -20.06
CA GLU A 163 -10.46 -2.25 -20.76
C GLU A 163 -11.18 -1.04 -21.38
N HIS A 164 -12.46 -1.18 -21.78
CA HIS A 164 -13.26 -0.05 -22.27
C HIS A 164 -13.34 1.12 -21.27
N GLY A 165 -13.22 0.85 -20.00
CA GLY A 165 -13.25 1.88 -18.97
C GLY A 165 -11.90 2.49 -18.65
N ALA A 166 -10.79 1.91 -19.11
CA ALA A 166 -9.45 2.43 -18.87
C ALA A 166 -9.30 3.87 -19.41
N LYS A 167 -9.86 4.13 -20.58
CA LYS A 167 -9.85 5.46 -21.22
C LYS A 167 -10.95 6.41 -20.74
N SER A 168 -11.74 6.03 -19.74
CA SER A 168 -12.77 6.90 -19.17
C SER A 168 -12.14 7.97 -18.25
N LYS A 169 -12.84 9.14 -18.08
CA LYS A 169 -12.37 10.23 -17.19
C LYS A 169 -12.05 9.79 -15.77
N ARG A 170 -12.65 8.72 -15.28
CA ARG A 170 -12.47 8.23 -13.91
C ARG A 170 -11.44 7.12 -13.80
N GLY A 171 -11.05 6.54 -14.97
CA GLY A 171 -10.23 5.35 -14.98
C GLY A 171 -10.88 4.14 -14.28
N ASN A 172 -10.17 3.04 -14.25
CA ASN A 172 -10.55 1.83 -13.50
C ASN A 172 -9.28 1.03 -13.11
N TYR A 173 -9.41 -0.26 -12.82
CA TYR A 173 -8.29 -1.12 -12.48
C TYR A 173 -7.26 -1.26 -13.62
N PHE A 174 -7.69 -1.25 -14.89
CA PHE A 174 -6.79 -1.30 -16.05
C PHE A 174 -5.97 0.00 -16.18
N THR A 175 -6.58 1.17 -15.97
CA THR A 175 -5.85 2.44 -15.90
C THR A 175 -4.77 2.41 -14.81
N TYR A 176 -5.08 1.80 -13.65
CA TYR A 176 -4.10 1.65 -12.57
C TYR A 176 -2.93 0.75 -12.99
N ILE A 177 -3.19 -0.34 -13.75
CA ILE A 177 -2.15 -1.21 -14.28
C ILE A 177 -1.30 -0.46 -15.33
N GLU A 178 -1.95 0.24 -16.29
CA GLU A 178 -1.26 1.04 -17.31
C GLU A 178 -0.28 2.04 -16.68
N HIS A 179 -0.72 2.78 -15.66
CA HIS A 179 0.16 3.70 -14.94
C HIS A 179 1.28 2.98 -14.18
N ALA A 180 1.02 1.80 -13.62
CA ALA A 180 2.05 1.02 -12.96
C ALA A 180 3.11 0.49 -13.95
N GLU A 181 2.70 0.10 -15.16
CA GLU A 181 3.61 -0.28 -16.24
C GLU A 181 4.48 0.90 -16.71
N GLU A 182 3.88 2.09 -16.83
CA GLU A 182 4.59 3.31 -17.21
C GLU A 182 5.69 3.69 -16.19
N GLU A 183 5.40 3.57 -14.89
CA GLU A 183 6.31 3.97 -13.82
C GLU A 183 7.40 2.93 -13.51
N TYR A 184 7.05 1.64 -13.54
CA TYR A 184 7.97 0.56 -13.12
C TYR A 184 8.59 -0.20 -14.30
N GLY A 185 8.31 0.22 -15.54
CA GLY A 185 8.82 -0.42 -16.73
C GLY A 185 7.97 -1.63 -17.16
N GLN A 186 8.33 -2.17 -18.33
CA GLN A 186 7.62 -3.30 -18.95
C GLN A 186 7.99 -4.64 -18.30
N ASP A 187 7.79 -4.76 -16.99
CA ASP A 187 7.92 -6.04 -16.32
C ASP A 187 6.76 -6.95 -16.76
N GLU A 188 7.10 -8.05 -17.43
CA GLU A 188 6.12 -9.02 -17.93
C GLU A 188 5.16 -9.53 -16.85
N GLU A 189 5.59 -9.54 -15.58
CA GLU A 189 4.76 -9.98 -14.46
C GLU A 189 3.61 -9.04 -14.13
N ILE A 190 3.69 -7.75 -14.47
CA ILE A 190 2.54 -6.83 -14.32
C ILE A 190 1.46 -7.17 -15.35
N ARG A 191 1.84 -7.69 -16.52
CA ARG A 191 0.91 -8.11 -17.59
C ARG A 191 0.27 -9.47 -17.35
N HIS A 192 0.92 -10.38 -16.63
CA HIS A 192 0.39 -11.73 -16.38
C HIS A 192 -0.71 -11.78 -15.33
N ASP A 193 -0.95 -10.71 -14.58
CA ASP A 193 -2.09 -10.61 -13.65
C ASP A 193 -3.41 -10.19 -14.35
N LEU A 194 -3.43 -10.12 -15.68
CA LEU A 194 -4.60 -9.90 -16.54
C LEU A 194 -5.10 -11.21 -17.14
#